data_5151c8be04c236c96c6c5d01964fe485
#
_entry.id   5151c8be04c236c96c6c5d01964fe485
#
_cell.length_a   1.000
_cell.length_b   1.000
_cell.length_c   1.000
_cell.angle_alpha   90.00
_cell.angle_beta   90.00
_cell.angle_gamma   90.00
#
_symmetry.space_group_name_H-M   'P 1'
#
loop_
_entity.id
_entity.type
_entity.pdbx_description
1 polymer ?
#
loop_
_entity_poly.entity_id
_entity_poly.type
_entity_poly.pdbx_seq_one_letter_code
_entity_poly.pdbx_strand_id
1 'polypeptide(L)'
;MKAFLILEDGTVFKGQHIGADKDVISEIVFNTSMAGYTEVFTDPSYAGQAVCMTYPLIGNYGVCKDDMESERIWLDGVIVRELSGIPSNFRCDMTIQEFLNRYDIPGIEGIDTRALVRILREKGTMNGMITTDENYKVEEIIPELRKYTTGKVVEKVTCRAKKFVKGVSALTENGSISGSAVFDQEAFAADRAGDHTKREKKPSMVRELNGKGLKVA
;
A
#
# COMPACT_ATOMS: atom_id res chain seq x y z
N MET A 1 16.01 -8.96 -14.90
CA MET A 1 15.36 -10.26 -15.17
C MET A 1 14.03 -9.98 -15.84
N LYS A 2 13.56 -10.80 -16.78
CA LYS A 2 12.24 -10.63 -17.39
C LYS A 2 11.13 -10.94 -16.39
N ALA A 3 10.00 -10.28 -16.53
CA ALA A 3 8.79 -10.59 -15.79
C ALA A 3 7.57 -10.53 -16.71
N PHE A 4 6.52 -11.20 -16.31
CA PHE A 4 5.27 -11.31 -17.05
C PHE A 4 4.09 -11.02 -16.12
N LEU A 5 3.17 -10.21 -16.61
CA LEU A 5 1.86 -10.03 -15.99
C LEU A 5 0.84 -10.77 -16.87
N ILE A 6 0.22 -11.79 -16.32
CA ILE A 6 -0.76 -12.64 -16.98
C ILE A 6 -2.13 -12.35 -16.36
N LEU A 7 -3.10 -11.92 -17.17
CA LEU A 7 -4.47 -11.64 -16.70
C LEU A 7 -5.38 -12.86 -16.92
N GLU A 8 -6.45 -12.94 -16.17
CA GLU A 8 -7.43 -14.05 -16.24
C GLU A 8 -8.17 -14.17 -17.58
N ASP A 9 -8.09 -13.14 -18.44
CA ASP A 9 -8.61 -13.17 -19.81
C ASP A 9 -7.60 -13.72 -20.83
N GLY A 10 -6.39 -14.08 -20.37
CA GLY A 10 -5.30 -14.57 -21.20
C GLY A 10 -4.38 -13.49 -21.76
N THR A 11 -4.64 -12.21 -21.48
CA THR A 11 -3.75 -11.12 -21.88
C THR A 11 -2.43 -11.20 -21.12
N VAL A 12 -1.31 -11.07 -21.83
CA VAL A 12 0.04 -11.11 -21.25
C VAL A 12 0.80 -9.84 -21.56
N PHE A 13 1.29 -9.18 -20.51
CA PHE A 13 2.25 -8.09 -20.62
C PHE A 13 3.64 -8.57 -20.26
N LYS A 14 4.64 -8.15 -21.06
CA LYS A 14 6.06 -8.48 -20.85
C LYS A 14 6.80 -7.25 -20.37
N GLY A 15 7.58 -7.38 -19.31
CA GLY A 15 8.35 -6.30 -18.73
C GLY A 15 9.63 -6.80 -18.06
N GLN A 16 10.14 -6.00 -17.16
CA GLN A 16 11.29 -6.31 -16.31
C GLN A 16 10.83 -6.47 -14.86
N HIS A 17 11.46 -7.41 -14.18
CA HIS A 17 11.21 -7.65 -12.77
C HIS A 17 11.77 -6.52 -11.90
N ILE A 18 11.00 -6.10 -10.91
CA ILE A 18 11.38 -5.21 -9.82
C ILE A 18 10.93 -5.80 -8.48
N GLY A 19 11.60 -5.39 -7.39
CA GLY A 19 11.26 -5.87 -6.04
C GLY A 19 11.71 -7.31 -5.78
N ALA A 20 10.90 -8.05 -5.02
CA ALA A 20 11.22 -9.39 -4.57
C ALA A 20 11.04 -10.44 -5.68
N ASP A 21 11.96 -11.40 -5.74
CA ASP A 21 11.93 -12.49 -6.71
C ASP A 21 10.96 -13.59 -6.26
N LYS A 22 9.68 -13.37 -6.51
CA LYS A 22 8.63 -14.35 -6.27
C LYS A 22 7.44 -14.11 -7.19
N ASP A 23 6.69 -15.18 -7.40
CA ASP A 23 5.40 -15.12 -8.08
C ASP A 23 4.30 -14.67 -7.13
N VAL A 24 3.32 -13.94 -7.65
CA VAL A 24 2.15 -13.53 -6.89
C VAL A 24 0.89 -13.55 -7.77
N ILE A 25 -0.19 -14.06 -7.21
CA ILE A 25 -1.54 -13.94 -7.76
C ILE A 25 -2.31 -12.95 -6.91
N SER A 26 -2.95 -11.97 -7.54
CA SER A 26 -3.75 -10.96 -6.86
C SER A 26 -4.77 -10.32 -7.78
N GLU A 27 -5.71 -9.58 -7.21
CA GLU A 27 -6.59 -8.71 -7.97
C GLU A 27 -5.80 -7.52 -8.51
N ILE A 28 -5.90 -7.25 -9.81
CA ILE A 28 -5.20 -6.15 -10.46
C ILE A 28 -6.08 -4.92 -10.46
N VAL A 29 -5.60 -3.87 -9.82
CA VAL A 29 -6.26 -2.56 -9.75
C VAL A 29 -5.33 -1.46 -10.26
N PHE A 30 -5.82 -0.24 -10.43
CA PHE A 30 -5.00 0.88 -10.84
C PHE A 30 -5.25 2.12 -9.98
N ASN A 31 -4.22 2.95 -9.86
CA ASN A 31 -4.27 4.25 -9.23
C ASN A 31 -3.80 5.33 -10.20
N THR A 32 -4.52 6.46 -10.26
CA THR A 32 -4.25 7.56 -11.20
C THR A 32 -3.53 8.74 -10.58
N SER A 33 -3.13 8.65 -9.32
CA SER A 33 -2.37 9.71 -8.65
C SER A 33 -1.03 9.95 -9.33
N MET A 34 -0.66 11.22 -9.45
CA MET A 34 0.63 11.61 -10.03
C MET A 34 1.77 11.63 -8.99
N ALA A 35 1.42 11.64 -7.72
CA ALA A 35 2.32 11.64 -6.58
C ALA A 35 1.69 10.82 -5.44
N GLY A 36 2.44 10.61 -4.34
CA GLY A 36 1.92 9.88 -3.19
C GLY A 36 1.97 8.35 -3.37
N TYR A 37 2.92 7.84 -4.13
CA TYR A 37 3.02 6.38 -4.32
C TYR A 37 3.44 5.65 -3.04
N THR A 38 4.17 6.28 -2.12
CA THR A 38 4.51 5.69 -0.81
C THR A 38 3.24 5.46 0.01
N GLU A 39 2.36 6.45 0.04
CA GLU A 39 1.05 6.40 0.67
C GLU A 39 0.21 5.28 0.06
N VAL A 40 0.11 5.21 -1.27
CA VAL A 40 -0.63 4.14 -1.97
C VAL A 40 -0.09 2.75 -1.61
N PHE A 41 1.23 2.57 -1.58
CA PHE A 41 1.83 1.26 -1.30
C PHE A 41 1.61 0.81 0.14
N THR A 42 1.49 1.75 1.07
CA THR A 42 1.31 1.50 2.50
C THR A 42 -0.12 1.63 2.98
N ASP A 43 -1.07 1.94 2.09
CA ASP A 43 -2.50 2.01 2.41
C ASP A 43 -3.09 0.58 2.57
N PRO A 44 -3.64 0.24 3.74
CA PRO A 44 -4.31 -1.04 3.97
C PRO A 44 -5.47 -1.35 3.01
N SER A 45 -6.02 -0.34 2.35
CA SER A 45 -7.10 -0.49 1.35
C SER A 45 -6.67 -1.35 0.15
N TYR A 46 -5.38 -1.42 -0.14
CA TYR A 46 -4.83 -2.24 -1.24
C TYR A 46 -4.40 -3.65 -0.81
N ALA A 47 -4.72 -4.08 0.40
CA ALA A 47 -4.37 -5.43 0.85
C ALA A 47 -5.02 -6.51 -0.04
N GLY A 48 -4.22 -7.43 -0.58
CA GLY A 48 -4.67 -8.46 -1.51
C GLY A 48 -4.75 -8.01 -2.96
N GLN A 49 -4.22 -6.84 -3.30
CA GLN A 49 -4.25 -6.28 -4.65
C GLN A 49 -2.85 -5.96 -5.17
N ALA A 50 -2.64 -6.12 -6.47
CA ALA A 50 -1.48 -5.56 -7.17
C ALA A 50 -1.90 -4.26 -7.87
N VAL A 51 -1.16 -3.18 -7.59
CA VAL A 51 -1.53 -1.84 -8.02
C VAL A 51 -0.73 -1.41 -9.23
N CYS A 52 -1.45 -1.07 -10.31
CA CYS A 52 -0.88 -0.41 -11.48
C CYS A 52 -0.89 1.10 -11.27
N MET A 53 0.30 1.70 -11.17
CA MET A 53 0.45 3.15 -11.15
C MET A 53 0.38 3.68 -12.59
N THR A 54 -0.56 4.58 -12.85
CA THR A 54 -0.75 5.11 -14.22
C THR A 54 0.22 6.23 -14.57
N TYR A 55 0.80 6.90 -13.56
CA TYR A 55 1.82 7.90 -13.79
C TYR A 55 3.08 7.23 -14.37
N PRO A 56 3.67 7.80 -15.44
CA PRO A 56 4.72 7.10 -16.21
C PRO A 56 5.99 6.79 -15.43
N LEU A 57 6.41 7.67 -14.52
CA LEU A 57 7.65 7.54 -13.76
C LEU A 57 7.36 7.47 -12.27
N ILE A 58 7.63 6.33 -11.65
CA ILE A 58 7.47 6.11 -10.21
C ILE A 58 8.86 6.04 -9.55
N GLY A 59 8.98 6.50 -8.32
CA GLY A 59 10.23 6.47 -7.55
C GLY A 59 11.14 7.69 -7.70
N ASN A 60 10.71 8.72 -8.44
CA ASN A 60 11.50 9.91 -8.72
C ASN A 60 11.89 10.73 -7.48
N TYR A 61 11.16 10.65 -6.38
CA TYR A 61 11.50 11.26 -5.08
C TYR A 61 11.84 10.23 -4.00
N GLY A 62 11.91 8.94 -4.34
CA GLY A 62 12.22 7.85 -3.41
C GLY A 62 11.10 7.58 -2.42
N VAL A 63 11.46 6.92 -1.33
CA VAL A 63 10.56 6.62 -0.21
C VAL A 63 11.00 7.44 0.99
N CYS A 64 10.06 8.15 1.60
CA CYS A 64 10.20 8.78 2.89
C CYS A 64 9.31 8.04 3.90
N LYS A 65 9.88 7.63 5.02
CA LYS A 65 9.11 6.89 6.05
C LYS A 65 8.00 7.71 6.67
N ASP A 66 8.18 9.03 6.75
CA ASP A 66 7.17 9.93 7.29
C ASP A 66 5.91 10.04 6.40
N ASP A 67 6.04 9.66 5.11
CA ASP A 67 4.95 9.71 4.14
C ASP A 67 4.18 8.36 4.05
N MET A 68 4.47 7.40 4.95
CA MET A 68 3.76 6.12 5.00
C MET A 68 2.40 6.26 5.69
N GLU A 69 1.33 5.77 5.05
CA GLU A 69 -0.02 5.71 5.64
C GLU A 69 -0.11 4.69 6.79
N SER A 70 0.75 3.67 6.77
CA SER A 70 0.80 2.65 7.80
C SER A 70 2.21 2.07 7.98
N GLU A 71 2.37 1.14 8.91
CA GLU A 71 3.68 0.59 9.31
C GLU A 71 4.37 -0.29 8.24
N ARG A 72 3.67 -0.66 7.15
CA ARG A 72 4.19 -1.58 6.13
C ARG A 72 3.49 -1.43 4.79
N ILE A 73 4.04 -2.06 3.76
CA ILE A 73 3.35 -2.30 2.49
C ILE A 73 2.23 -3.33 2.70
N TRP A 74 1.07 -3.06 2.11
CA TRP A 74 -0.09 -3.94 2.18
C TRP A 74 -0.46 -4.57 0.84
N LEU A 75 -0.09 -3.92 -0.26
CA LEU A 75 -0.33 -4.47 -1.59
C LEU A 75 0.52 -5.72 -1.84
N ASP A 76 0.03 -6.59 -2.72
CA ASP A 76 0.68 -7.85 -3.07
C ASP A 76 1.67 -7.70 -4.23
N GLY A 77 1.55 -6.64 -5.04
CA GLY A 77 2.44 -6.40 -6.18
C GLY A 77 2.37 -4.99 -6.74
N VAL A 78 3.41 -4.56 -7.43
CA VAL A 78 3.54 -3.23 -8.03
C VAL A 78 3.71 -3.35 -9.54
N ILE A 79 2.94 -2.56 -10.29
CA ILE A 79 2.97 -2.54 -11.74
C ILE A 79 3.21 -1.10 -12.18
N VAL A 80 4.31 -0.85 -12.88
CA VAL A 80 4.71 0.49 -13.32
C VAL A 80 5.16 0.50 -14.78
N ARG A 81 5.12 1.67 -15.40
CA ARG A 81 5.72 1.86 -16.72
C ARG A 81 7.23 2.00 -16.62
N GLU A 82 7.70 2.83 -15.69
CA GLU A 82 9.12 3.09 -15.48
C GLU A 82 9.39 3.35 -13.99
N LEU A 83 10.43 2.71 -13.47
CA LEU A 83 10.92 2.92 -12.11
C LEU A 83 12.18 3.80 -12.14
N SER A 84 12.16 4.90 -11.39
CA SER A 84 13.35 5.75 -11.24
C SER A 84 14.41 5.04 -10.40
N GLY A 85 15.58 4.84 -10.98
CA GLY A 85 16.75 4.28 -10.28
C GLY A 85 17.46 5.28 -9.35
N ILE A 86 17.23 6.58 -9.55
CA ILE A 86 17.91 7.65 -8.81
C ILE A 86 16.88 8.63 -8.28
N PRO A 87 16.50 8.52 -6.99
CA PRO A 87 15.58 9.47 -6.38
C PRO A 87 16.26 10.83 -6.18
N SER A 88 15.50 11.91 -6.43
CA SER A 88 15.96 13.30 -6.29
C SER A 88 15.13 14.03 -5.23
N ASN A 89 15.31 13.67 -3.96
CA ASN A 89 14.66 14.32 -2.84
C ASN A 89 15.56 14.22 -1.61
N PHE A 90 15.77 15.35 -0.91
CA PHE A 90 16.58 15.39 0.32
C PHE A 90 15.97 14.58 1.49
N ARG A 91 14.67 14.29 1.46
CA ARG A 91 13.98 13.46 2.46
C ARG A 91 13.99 11.96 2.12
N CYS A 92 14.63 11.57 1.01
CA CYS A 92 14.64 10.18 0.58
C CYS A 92 15.42 9.30 1.55
N ASP A 93 14.75 8.33 2.16
CA ASP A 93 15.37 7.30 3.01
C ASP A 93 15.90 6.11 2.20
N MET A 94 15.19 5.73 1.12
CA MET A 94 15.54 4.60 0.27
C MET A 94 14.87 4.68 -1.11
N THR A 95 15.37 3.90 -2.04
CA THR A 95 14.75 3.73 -3.35
C THR A 95 13.48 2.85 -3.26
N ILE A 96 12.61 2.93 -4.28
CA ILE A 96 11.46 2.01 -4.38
C ILE A 96 11.91 0.56 -4.48
N GLN A 97 12.98 0.27 -5.24
CA GLN A 97 13.52 -1.09 -5.36
C GLN A 97 13.92 -1.67 -4.01
N GLU A 98 14.63 -0.89 -3.18
CA GLU A 98 15.01 -1.31 -1.81
C GLU A 98 13.79 -1.48 -0.91
N PHE A 99 12.78 -0.61 -1.07
CA PHE A 99 11.55 -0.66 -0.30
C PHE A 99 10.74 -1.93 -0.62
N LEU A 100 10.54 -2.24 -1.90
CA LEU A 100 9.86 -3.46 -2.32
C LEU A 100 10.60 -4.72 -1.84
N ASN A 101 11.92 -4.77 -1.98
CA ASN A 101 12.74 -5.88 -1.49
C ASN A 101 12.64 -6.07 0.03
N ARG A 102 12.64 -4.97 0.79
CA ARG A 102 12.53 -5.02 2.26
C ARG A 102 11.24 -5.65 2.74
N TYR A 103 10.14 -5.41 2.03
CA TYR A 103 8.81 -5.92 2.38
C TYR A 103 8.42 -7.16 1.58
N ASP A 104 9.34 -7.73 0.82
CA ASP A 104 9.13 -8.93 0.01
C ASP A 104 7.95 -8.78 -0.97
N ILE A 105 7.91 -7.65 -1.67
CA ILE A 105 6.87 -7.33 -2.67
C ILE A 105 7.45 -7.45 -4.08
N PRO A 106 6.88 -8.30 -4.94
CA PRO A 106 7.26 -8.41 -6.34
C PRO A 106 6.63 -7.28 -7.17
N GLY A 107 7.21 -7.02 -8.32
CA GLY A 107 6.63 -6.09 -9.25
C GLY A 107 7.17 -6.23 -10.68
N ILE A 108 6.56 -5.47 -11.56
CA ILE A 108 6.92 -5.43 -12.99
C ILE A 108 6.97 -4.00 -13.50
N GLU A 109 8.02 -3.68 -14.24
CA GLU A 109 8.16 -2.41 -14.95
C GLU A 109 8.27 -2.63 -16.46
N GLY A 110 8.16 -1.53 -17.23
CA GLY A 110 8.33 -1.54 -18.68
C GLY A 110 7.12 -1.98 -19.47
N ILE A 111 5.96 -2.16 -18.83
CA ILE A 111 4.74 -2.56 -19.54
C ILE A 111 3.95 -1.33 -20.01
N ASP A 112 3.02 -1.56 -20.95
CA ASP A 112 2.03 -0.55 -21.35
C ASP A 112 0.91 -0.45 -20.31
N THR A 113 1.14 0.37 -19.27
CA THR A 113 0.17 0.62 -18.20
C THR A 113 -1.12 1.25 -18.72
N ARG A 114 -1.07 2.02 -19.82
CA ARG A 114 -2.25 2.61 -20.45
C ARG A 114 -3.14 1.54 -21.08
N ALA A 115 -2.56 0.57 -21.78
CA ALA A 115 -3.30 -0.57 -22.34
C ALA A 115 -3.93 -1.41 -21.22
N LEU A 116 -3.17 -1.71 -20.14
CA LEU A 116 -3.69 -2.44 -18.98
C LEU A 116 -4.88 -1.72 -18.36
N VAL A 117 -4.77 -0.42 -18.09
CA VAL A 117 -5.85 0.38 -17.47
C VAL A 117 -7.10 0.43 -18.37
N ARG A 118 -6.94 0.47 -19.70
CA ARG A 118 -8.09 0.41 -20.63
C ARG A 118 -8.84 -0.92 -20.49
N ILE A 119 -8.13 -2.04 -20.42
CA ILE A 119 -8.73 -3.37 -20.20
C ILE A 119 -9.50 -3.38 -18.87
N LEU A 120 -8.87 -2.92 -17.78
CA LEU A 120 -9.50 -2.88 -16.45
C LEU A 120 -10.73 -1.96 -16.41
N ARG A 121 -10.74 -0.86 -17.15
CA ARG A 121 -11.90 0.03 -17.22
C ARG A 121 -13.06 -0.55 -18.02
N GLU A 122 -12.77 -1.34 -19.04
CA GLU A 122 -13.79 -1.94 -19.91
C GLU A 122 -14.39 -3.22 -19.28
N LYS A 123 -13.55 -4.03 -18.61
CA LYS A 123 -13.93 -5.36 -18.11
C LYS A 123 -14.15 -5.40 -16.59
N GLY A 124 -13.77 -4.38 -15.85
CA GLY A 124 -13.70 -4.36 -14.39
C GLY A 124 -12.34 -4.82 -13.87
N THR A 125 -12.21 -4.91 -12.54
CA THR A 125 -11.02 -5.51 -11.91
C THR A 125 -10.88 -6.96 -12.32
N MET A 126 -9.66 -7.43 -12.46
CA MET A 126 -9.35 -8.78 -12.94
C MET A 126 -8.25 -9.38 -12.06
N ASN A 127 -8.30 -10.68 -11.89
CA ASN A 127 -7.18 -11.38 -11.28
C ASN A 127 -6.01 -11.50 -12.28
N GLY A 128 -4.80 -11.43 -11.75
CA GLY A 128 -3.60 -11.57 -12.54
C GLY A 128 -2.45 -12.17 -11.73
N MET A 129 -1.46 -12.69 -12.45
CA MET A 129 -0.22 -13.23 -11.89
C MET A 129 0.97 -12.42 -12.39
N ILE A 130 1.81 -12.00 -11.45
CA ILE A 130 3.15 -11.50 -11.77
C ILE A 130 4.11 -12.67 -11.56
N THR A 131 4.87 -13.04 -12.60
CA THR A 131 5.83 -14.15 -12.55
C THR A 131 7.11 -13.83 -13.29
N THR A 132 8.20 -14.43 -12.87
CA THR A 132 9.51 -14.41 -13.56
C THR A 132 9.79 -15.68 -14.33
N ASP A 133 8.92 -16.69 -14.25
CA ASP A 133 9.04 -17.93 -15.01
C ASP A 133 8.82 -17.68 -16.51
N GLU A 134 9.86 -17.86 -17.32
CA GLU A 134 9.77 -17.74 -18.79
C GLU A 134 9.03 -18.94 -19.45
N ASN A 135 8.85 -20.03 -18.71
CA ASN A 135 8.21 -21.26 -19.21
C ASN A 135 6.73 -21.36 -18.82
N TYR A 136 6.13 -20.26 -18.39
CA TYR A 136 4.73 -20.22 -18.00
C TYR A 136 3.81 -20.73 -19.12
N LYS A 137 2.73 -21.38 -18.72
CA LYS A 137 1.67 -21.82 -19.63
C LYS A 137 0.35 -21.14 -19.26
N VAL A 138 -0.11 -20.29 -20.13
CA VAL A 138 -1.31 -19.48 -19.91
C VAL A 138 -2.52 -20.36 -19.61
N GLU A 139 -2.64 -21.50 -20.31
CA GLU A 139 -3.75 -22.44 -20.15
C GLU A 139 -3.81 -23.06 -18.75
N GLU A 140 -2.66 -23.23 -18.09
CA GLU A 140 -2.57 -23.79 -16.73
C GLU A 140 -2.87 -22.70 -15.68
N ILE A 141 -2.45 -21.45 -15.93
CA ILE A 141 -2.59 -20.32 -15.00
C ILE A 141 -4.02 -19.74 -14.97
N ILE A 142 -4.69 -19.60 -16.12
CA ILE A 142 -6.04 -19.00 -16.18
C ILE A 142 -7.05 -19.64 -15.23
N PRO A 143 -7.12 -20.98 -15.10
CA PRO A 143 -8.05 -21.60 -14.15
C PRO A 143 -7.76 -21.26 -12.69
N GLU A 144 -6.49 -21.03 -12.33
CA GLU A 144 -6.08 -20.60 -10.98
C GLU A 144 -6.47 -19.16 -10.74
N LEU A 145 -6.21 -18.26 -11.70
CA LEU A 145 -6.59 -16.86 -11.61
C LEU A 145 -8.10 -16.69 -11.41
N ARG A 146 -8.91 -17.44 -12.15
CA ARG A 146 -10.38 -17.37 -12.03
C ARG A 146 -10.92 -17.88 -10.69
N LYS A 147 -10.17 -18.71 -9.98
CA LYS A 147 -10.54 -19.21 -8.65
C LYS A 147 -10.04 -18.32 -7.51
N TYR A 148 -9.07 -17.44 -7.80
CA TYR A 148 -8.50 -16.60 -6.78
C TYR A 148 -9.51 -15.61 -6.22
N THR A 149 -9.47 -15.45 -4.90
CA THR A 149 -10.23 -14.43 -4.17
C THR A 149 -9.33 -13.81 -3.11
N THR A 150 -9.43 -12.53 -2.89
CA THR A 150 -8.65 -11.80 -1.87
C THR A 150 -8.91 -12.27 -0.44
N GLY A 151 -9.97 -13.05 -0.25
CA GLY A 151 -10.34 -13.63 1.04
C GLY A 151 -10.78 -12.58 2.07
N LYS A 152 -10.54 -12.85 3.35
CA LYS A 152 -10.97 -11.99 4.46
C LYS A 152 -9.96 -10.86 4.72
N VAL A 153 -9.91 -9.87 3.84
CA VAL A 153 -8.95 -8.77 3.92
C VAL A 153 -9.10 -7.97 5.21
N VAL A 154 -10.32 -7.71 5.66
CA VAL A 154 -10.60 -6.94 6.88
C VAL A 154 -9.90 -7.57 8.10
N GLU A 155 -9.90 -8.90 8.21
CA GLU A 155 -9.22 -9.59 9.31
C GLU A 155 -7.68 -9.41 9.26
N LYS A 156 -7.11 -9.28 8.05
CA LYS A 156 -5.68 -9.07 7.84
C LYS A 156 -5.22 -7.67 8.23
N VAL A 157 -6.04 -6.64 7.92
CA VAL A 157 -5.67 -5.24 8.09
C VAL A 157 -6.14 -4.65 9.41
N THR A 158 -7.12 -5.27 10.08
CA THR A 158 -7.64 -4.80 11.37
C THR A 158 -6.57 -4.87 12.46
N CYS A 159 -6.51 -3.83 13.28
CA CYS A 159 -5.64 -3.81 14.44
C CYS A 159 -5.95 -4.97 15.38
N ARG A 160 -4.94 -5.78 15.73
CA ARG A 160 -5.07 -6.92 16.67
C ARG A 160 -5.36 -6.49 18.10
N ALA A 161 -5.14 -5.21 18.43
CA ALA A 161 -5.39 -4.64 19.74
C ALA A 161 -5.87 -3.19 19.60
N LYS A 162 -6.54 -2.67 20.62
CA LYS A 162 -6.95 -1.27 20.67
C LYS A 162 -5.72 -0.36 20.60
N LYS A 163 -5.73 0.59 19.65
CA LYS A 163 -4.74 1.65 19.55
C LYS A 163 -5.35 2.97 19.99
N PHE A 164 -4.66 3.70 20.84
CA PHE A 164 -5.03 5.06 21.20
C PHE A 164 -4.11 6.02 20.43
N VAL A 165 -4.68 6.85 19.59
CA VAL A 165 -3.96 7.88 18.87
C VAL A 165 -4.22 9.19 19.59
N LYS A 166 -3.17 9.84 20.08
CA LYS A 166 -3.30 11.23 20.55
C LYS A 166 -3.60 12.08 19.33
N GLY A 167 -4.74 12.76 19.35
CA GLY A 167 -5.05 13.72 18.30
C GLY A 167 -3.95 14.76 18.20
N VAL A 168 -3.67 15.22 16.99
CA VAL A 168 -2.75 16.34 16.77
C VAL A 168 -3.26 17.52 17.56
N SER A 169 -2.60 17.86 18.66
CA SER A 169 -2.97 19.02 19.43
C SER A 169 -2.43 20.24 18.73
N ALA A 170 -3.34 21.07 18.32
CA ALA A 170 -3.16 22.48 18.16
C ALA A 170 -2.28 22.97 17.01
N LEU A 171 -2.87 23.80 16.23
CA LEU A 171 -2.21 24.95 15.61
C LEU A 171 -1.20 25.53 16.61
N THR A 172 0.07 25.52 16.27
CA THR A 172 1.03 26.35 16.97
C THR A 172 0.60 27.82 16.82
N GLU A 173 0.97 28.67 17.75
CA GLU A 173 0.64 30.10 17.72
C GLU A 173 0.99 30.80 16.40
N ASN A 174 1.80 30.18 15.55
CA ASN A 174 2.21 30.66 14.22
C ASN A 174 1.43 30.01 13.05
N GLY A 175 0.35 29.29 13.29
CA GLY A 175 -0.51 28.74 12.21
C GLY A 175 0.09 27.58 11.44
N SER A 176 1.22 27.04 11.82
CA SER A 176 1.78 25.82 11.22
C SER A 176 1.24 24.58 11.92
N ILE A 177 0.81 23.58 11.14
CA ILE A 177 0.43 22.28 11.66
C ILE A 177 1.73 21.49 11.88
N SER A 178 2.16 21.37 13.12
CA SER A 178 3.18 20.38 13.47
C SER A 178 2.49 19.20 14.14
N GLY A 179 2.44 18.07 13.46
CA GLY A 179 1.81 16.90 14.03
C GLY A 179 2.32 15.62 13.42
N SER A 180 3.19 14.94 14.15
CA SER A 180 3.30 13.50 14.04
C SER A 180 2.26 12.90 14.99
N ALA A 181 1.47 11.92 14.53
CA ALA A 181 0.67 11.11 15.42
C ALA A 181 1.62 10.35 16.34
N VAL A 182 1.68 10.72 17.60
CA VAL A 182 2.51 10.01 18.58
C VAL A 182 1.70 8.85 19.12
N PHE A 183 2.11 7.64 18.80
CA PHE A 183 1.58 6.42 19.41
C PHE A 183 2.11 6.31 20.84
N ASP A 184 1.21 6.31 21.82
CA ASP A 184 1.57 6.11 23.21
C ASP A 184 1.73 4.62 23.51
N GLN A 185 2.97 4.13 23.43
CA GLN A 185 3.29 2.73 23.71
C GLN A 185 3.04 2.32 25.20
N GLU A 186 3.08 3.26 26.13
CA GLU A 186 2.87 2.98 27.56
C GLU A 186 1.38 2.73 27.89
N ALA A 187 0.47 3.46 27.22
CA ALA A 187 -0.96 3.20 27.35
C ALA A 187 -1.34 1.82 26.80
N PHE A 188 -0.57 1.32 25.82
CA PHE A 188 -0.75 0.01 25.21
C PHE A 188 -0.31 -1.15 26.13
N ALA A 189 0.73 -0.94 26.93
CA ALA A 189 1.21 -1.96 27.89
C ALA A 189 0.25 -2.13 29.06
N ALA A 190 -0.41 -1.06 29.52
CA ALA A 190 -1.37 -1.09 30.63
C ALA A 190 -2.66 -1.86 30.28
N ASP A 191 -3.13 -1.76 29.02
CA ASP A 191 -4.35 -2.48 28.57
C ASP A 191 -4.09 -3.99 28.37
N ARG A 192 -2.85 -4.41 28.11
CA ARG A 192 -2.41 -5.81 28.05
C ARG A 192 -2.38 -6.50 29.42
N ALA A 193 -2.16 -5.74 30.49
CA ALA A 193 -2.10 -6.25 31.86
C ALA A 193 -3.48 -6.49 32.48
N GLY A 194 -4.59 -6.22 31.79
CA GLY A 194 -5.95 -6.45 32.29
C GLY A 194 -6.36 -5.55 33.46
N ASP A 195 -5.62 -4.46 33.70
CA ASP A 195 -5.92 -3.53 34.79
C ASP A 195 -7.07 -2.60 34.40
N HIS A 196 -8.28 -3.05 34.69
CA HIS A 196 -9.54 -2.33 34.44
C HIS A 196 -9.79 -1.17 35.42
N THR A 197 -8.97 -0.98 36.44
CA THR A 197 -9.18 0.05 37.49
C THR A 197 -8.85 1.46 36.98
N LYS A 198 -8.11 1.59 35.89
CA LYS A 198 -7.76 2.89 35.27
C LYS A 198 -8.79 3.41 34.25
N ARG A 199 -9.92 2.73 34.07
CA ARG A 199 -10.97 3.14 33.11
C ARG A 199 -11.71 4.44 33.44
N GLU A 200 -11.66 4.91 34.68
CA GLU A 200 -12.49 6.05 35.14
C GLU A 200 -11.89 7.45 34.85
N LYS A 201 -10.67 7.56 34.33
CA LYS A 201 -10.04 8.88 34.05
C LYS A 201 -9.62 9.06 32.61
N LYS A 202 -10.43 8.62 31.65
CA LYS A 202 -10.18 8.99 30.24
C LYS A 202 -10.89 10.30 29.94
N PRO A 203 -10.16 11.40 29.62
CA PRO A 203 -10.79 12.47 28.88
C PRO A 203 -11.28 11.85 27.57
N SER A 204 -12.58 11.86 27.33
CA SER A 204 -13.10 11.33 26.09
C SER A 204 -12.48 12.17 24.98
N MET A 205 -11.81 11.52 24.04
CA MET A 205 -11.26 12.17 22.82
C MET A 205 -12.30 13.08 22.15
N VAL A 206 -13.59 12.70 22.27
CA VAL A 206 -14.76 13.47 21.83
C VAL A 206 -14.91 14.82 22.55
N ARG A 207 -14.55 14.94 23.84
CA ARG A 207 -14.67 16.20 24.58
C ARG A 207 -13.57 17.21 24.18
N GLU A 208 -12.35 16.76 23.93
CA GLU A 208 -11.28 17.65 23.48
C GLU A 208 -11.50 18.12 22.04
N LEU A 209 -12.01 17.25 21.15
CA LEU A 209 -12.35 17.60 19.76
C LEU A 209 -13.56 18.55 19.70
N ASN A 210 -14.59 18.31 20.50
CA ASN A 210 -15.78 19.18 20.56
C ASN A 210 -15.49 20.59 21.12
N GLY A 211 -14.52 20.71 22.03
CA GLY A 211 -14.08 22.00 22.56
C GLY A 211 -13.40 22.91 21.50
N LYS A 212 -13.01 22.36 20.34
CA LYS A 212 -12.28 23.07 19.27
C LYS A 212 -13.03 23.10 17.93
N GLY A 213 -14.30 22.71 17.89
CA GLY A 213 -15.13 22.82 16.68
C GLY A 213 -14.80 21.82 15.55
N LEU A 214 -13.98 20.81 15.77
CA LEU A 214 -13.73 19.75 14.82
C LEU A 214 -14.87 18.71 14.89
N LYS A 215 -15.68 18.65 13.85
CA LYS A 215 -16.63 17.55 13.64
C LYS A 215 -15.91 16.46 12.87
N VAL A 216 -15.76 15.29 13.46
CA VAL A 216 -15.36 14.07 12.77
C VAL A 216 -16.64 13.34 12.38
N ALA A 217 -16.79 13.08 11.08
CA ALA A 217 -17.85 12.24 10.54
C ALA A 217 -17.53 10.76 10.77
#